data_43a4f7c9c4879b0ac9053c34e3e76a72
#
_entry.id   43a4f7c9c4879b0ac9053c34e3e76a72
#
_cell.length_a   1.000
_cell.length_b   1.000
_cell.length_c   1.000
_cell.angle_alpha   90.00
_cell.angle_beta   90.00
_cell.angle_gamma   90.00
#
_symmetry.space_group_name_H-M   'P 1'
#
loop_
_entity.id
_entity.type
_entity.pdbx_description
1 polymer ?
#
loop_
_entity_poly.entity_id
_entity_poly.type
_entity_poly.pdbx_seq_one_letter_code
_entity_poly.pdbx_strand_id
1 'polypeptide(L)'
;MIKIQLVDDEPHILSALQRLLRPQGWVLHPFDNPETALSALAAHQYAVIVCDLKMPQLDGLTYLQFARQRQPDALRMLLSAHGDRTTLIQAINRAEVYRFLSKPWENYEVESALQAAVDLYQLRNENRRLLELVRGQQHSLDRHRRELLRLETEHPGLTRVRRDADGAVLLEGDDLDD
;
A
#
# COMPACT_ATOMS: atom_id res chain seq x y z
N MET A 1 -8.07 7.38 -4.81
CA MET A 1 -7.48 8.74 -4.95
C MET A 1 -6.25 8.80 -4.05
N ILE A 2 -5.09 9.19 -4.58
CA ILE A 2 -3.82 9.25 -3.83
C ILE A 2 -3.83 10.46 -2.90
N LYS A 3 -3.54 10.23 -1.61
CA LYS A 3 -3.40 11.28 -0.60
C LYS A 3 -1.95 11.39 -0.18
N ILE A 4 -1.45 12.60 -0.09
CA ILE A 4 -0.09 12.92 0.35
C ILE A 4 -0.20 13.86 1.55
N GLN A 5 0.50 13.52 2.62
CA GLN A 5 0.64 14.36 3.78
C GLN A 5 1.92 15.19 3.66
N LEU A 6 1.81 16.48 3.90
CA LEU A 6 2.93 17.43 3.92
C LEU A 6 3.02 18.04 5.32
N VAL A 7 4.14 17.91 5.98
CA VAL A 7 4.34 18.39 7.37
C VAL A 7 5.58 19.26 7.43
N ASP A 8 5.41 20.54 7.69
CA ASP A 8 6.50 21.51 7.78
C ASP A 8 6.01 22.74 8.56
N ASP A 9 6.70 23.18 9.59
CA ASP A 9 6.31 24.33 10.40
C ASP A 9 6.41 25.66 9.67
N GLU A 10 6.99 25.70 8.48
CA GLU A 10 7.08 26.87 7.62
C GLU A 10 5.93 26.90 6.57
N PRO A 11 4.89 27.76 6.73
CA PRO A 11 3.74 27.78 5.81
C PRO A 11 4.11 28.09 4.36
N HIS A 12 5.19 28.82 4.13
CA HIS A 12 5.64 29.13 2.78
C HIS A 12 6.21 27.90 2.05
N ILE A 13 6.83 26.96 2.77
CA ILE A 13 7.29 25.67 2.25
C ILE A 13 6.08 24.82 1.84
N LEU A 14 5.10 24.69 2.72
CA LEU A 14 3.85 23.98 2.41
C LEU A 14 3.16 24.56 1.18
N SER A 15 3.07 25.89 1.08
CA SER A 15 2.49 26.57 -0.07
C SER A 15 3.27 26.33 -1.37
N ALA A 16 4.61 26.29 -1.30
CA ALA A 16 5.48 25.99 -2.43
C ALA A 16 5.27 24.55 -2.92
N LEU A 17 5.27 23.57 -1.99
CA LEU A 17 5.01 22.17 -2.30
C LEU A 17 3.62 21.94 -2.88
N GLN A 18 2.57 22.56 -2.31
CA GLN A 18 1.23 22.46 -2.83
C GLN A 18 1.12 22.99 -4.26
N ARG A 19 1.73 24.14 -4.55
CA ARG A 19 1.73 24.73 -5.89
C ARG A 19 2.46 23.84 -6.90
N LEU A 20 3.61 23.28 -6.50
CA LEU A 20 4.42 22.39 -7.31
C LEU A 20 3.66 21.10 -7.66
N LEU A 21 3.01 20.49 -6.67
CA LEU A 21 2.41 19.17 -6.80
C LEU A 21 0.94 19.19 -7.28
N ARG A 22 0.30 20.36 -7.30
CA ARG A 22 -1.08 20.51 -7.74
C ARG A 22 -1.38 19.92 -9.13
N PRO A 23 -0.50 20.04 -10.14
CA PRO A 23 -0.74 19.49 -11.47
C PRO A 23 -0.84 17.96 -11.49
N GLN A 24 -0.32 17.27 -10.49
CA GLN A 24 -0.31 15.80 -10.41
C GLN A 24 -1.70 15.21 -10.07
N GLY A 25 -2.67 16.03 -9.65
CA GLY A 25 -4.01 15.57 -9.31
C GLY A 25 -4.11 14.77 -7.99
N TRP A 26 -3.06 14.81 -7.15
CA TRP A 26 -3.09 14.19 -5.83
C TRP A 26 -3.83 15.06 -4.82
N VAL A 27 -4.38 14.43 -3.78
CA VAL A 27 -4.97 15.14 -2.63
C VAL A 27 -3.85 15.47 -1.66
N LEU A 28 -3.54 16.74 -1.52
CA LEU A 28 -2.48 17.22 -0.64
C LEU A 28 -3.08 17.72 0.68
N HIS A 29 -2.61 17.17 1.79
CA HIS A 29 -2.99 17.58 3.13
C HIS A 29 -1.78 18.25 3.81
N PRO A 30 -1.71 19.58 3.82
CA PRO A 30 -0.65 20.32 4.49
C PRO A 30 -0.94 20.47 5.99
N PHE A 31 0.09 20.38 6.80
CA PHE A 31 0.07 20.58 8.25
C PHE A 31 1.30 21.37 8.66
N ASP A 32 1.09 22.48 9.34
CA ASP A 32 2.12 23.31 9.94
C ASP A 32 2.43 22.91 11.40
N ASN A 33 1.69 21.93 11.91
CA ASN A 33 1.86 21.41 13.25
C ASN A 33 1.90 19.85 13.21
N PRO A 34 2.97 19.22 13.74
CA PRO A 34 3.13 17.76 13.71
C PRO A 34 2.09 17.01 14.55
N GLU A 35 1.52 17.60 15.61
CA GLU A 35 0.49 16.93 16.43
C GLU A 35 -0.83 16.79 15.67
N THR A 36 -1.24 17.85 14.96
CA THR A 36 -2.42 17.80 14.10
C THR A 36 -2.22 16.84 12.93
N ALA A 37 -1.01 16.80 12.37
CA ALA A 37 -0.63 15.84 11.34
C ALA A 37 -0.69 14.39 11.84
N LEU A 38 -0.23 14.10 13.07
CA LEU A 38 -0.36 12.78 13.71
C LEU A 38 -1.83 12.37 13.92
N SER A 39 -2.67 13.31 14.32
CA SER A 39 -4.11 13.06 14.50
C SER A 39 -4.77 12.70 13.18
N ALA A 40 -4.38 13.33 12.08
CA ALA A 40 -4.89 13.06 10.74
C ALA A 40 -4.53 11.64 10.22
N LEU A 41 -3.49 11.00 10.74
CA LEU A 41 -3.14 9.62 10.40
C LEU A 41 -4.22 8.61 10.85
N ALA A 42 -5.02 8.94 11.85
CA ALA A 42 -6.13 8.09 12.30
C ALA A 42 -7.35 8.19 11.36
N ALA A 43 -7.55 9.36 10.74
CA ALA A 43 -8.71 9.65 9.90
C ALA A 43 -8.48 9.37 8.39
N HIS A 44 -7.23 9.37 7.96
CA HIS A 44 -6.87 9.26 6.55
C HIS A 44 -5.74 8.28 6.34
N GLN A 45 -5.81 7.53 5.23
CA GLN A 45 -4.69 6.72 4.73
C GLN A 45 -3.90 7.54 3.70
N TYR A 46 -2.58 7.60 3.88
CA TYR A 46 -1.68 8.33 3.01
C TYR A 46 -0.80 7.37 2.20
N ALA A 47 -0.58 7.72 0.94
CA ALA A 47 0.38 7.00 0.10
C ALA A 47 1.82 7.43 0.41
N VAL A 48 2.00 8.73 0.60
CA VAL A 48 3.30 9.34 0.88
C VAL A 48 3.14 10.35 2.02
N ILE A 49 4.12 10.39 2.89
CA ILE A 49 4.24 11.37 3.98
C ILE A 49 5.57 12.09 3.78
N VAL A 50 5.51 13.38 3.54
CA VAL A 50 6.68 14.27 3.43
C VAL A 50 6.75 15.10 4.69
N CYS A 51 7.88 15.05 5.40
CA CYS A 51 8.04 15.73 6.67
C CYS A 51 9.34 16.50 6.70
N ASP A 52 9.31 17.74 7.21
CA ASP A 52 10.53 18.47 7.55
C ASP A 52 11.28 17.81 8.71
N LEU A 53 12.60 17.83 8.67
CA LEU A 53 13.43 17.26 9.74
C LEU A 53 13.39 18.10 11.02
N LYS A 54 13.39 19.42 10.89
CA LYS A 54 13.57 20.34 12.03
C LYS A 54 12.30 21.12 12.32
N MET A 55 11.45 20.57 13.16
CA MET A 55 10.25 21.25 13.64
C MET A 55 10.32 21.50 15.15
N PRO A 56 9.75 22.63 15.68
CA PRO A 56 9.96 23.05 17.08
C PRO A 56 9.44 22.08 18.14
N GLN A 57 8.32 21.39 17.87
CA GLN A 57 7.60 20.59 18.89
C GLN A 57 7.97 19.12 18.86
N LEU A 58 8.12 18.60 17.66
CA LEU A 58 8.43 17.22 17.39
C LEU A 58 9.31 17.15 16.15
N ASP A 59 10.52 16.63 16.27
CA ASP A 59 11.40 16.47 15.10
C ASP A 59 10.82 15.49 14.09
N GLY A 60 11.15 15.74 12.80
CA GLY A 60 10.59 14.98 11.70
C GLY A 60 10.93 13.50 11.74
N LEU A 61 12.09 13.12 12.29
CA LEU A 61 12.46 11.72 12.42
C LEU A 61 11.55 10.99 13.40
N THR A 62 11.32 11.56 14.55
CA THR A 62 10.41 11.03 15.57
C THR A 62 8.96 11.00 15.02
N TYR A 63 8.56 12.05 14.31
CA TYR A 63 7.27 12.07 13.61
C TYR A 63 7.11 10.88 12.65
N LEU A 64 8.09 10.66 11.78
CA LEU A 64 8.04 9.56 10.80
C LEU A 64 8.10 8.17 11.44
N GLN A 65 8.71 8.03 12.63
CA GLN A 65 8.64 6.78 13.41
C GLN A 65 7.21 6.49 13.88
N PHE A 66 6.50 7.49 14.40
CA PHE A 66 5.07 7.33 14.75
C PHE A 66 4.20 7.06 13.52
N ALA A 67 4.48 7.75 12.42
CA ALA A 67 3.78 7.53 11.17
C ALA A 67 3.97 6.10 10.64
N ARG A 68 5.20 5.56 10.74
CA ARG A 68 5.50 4.16 10.39
C ARG A 68 4.69 3.15 11.20
N GLN A 69 4.55 3.37 12.50
CA GLN A 69 3.77 2.47 13.36
C GLN A 69 2.28 2.48 13.02
N ARG A 70 1.73 3.65 12.66
CA ARG A 70 0.31 3.80 12.34
C ARG A 70 -0.03 3.44 10.90
N GLN A 71 0.85 3.78 9.98
CA GLN A 71 0.69 3.54 8.54
C GLN A 71 1.98 2.97 7.95
N PRO A 72 2.28 1.68 8.17
CA PRO A 72 3.52 1.05 7.72
C PRO A 72 3.68 1.07 6.20
N ASP A 73 2.58 1.09 5.47
CA ASP A 73 2.55 1.07 4.01
C ASP A 73 2.85 2.42 3.37
N ALA A 74 2.59 3.52 4.07
CA ALA A 74 2.89 4.85 3.56
C ALA A 74 4.40 5.02 3.35
N LEU A 75 4.79 5.57 2.21
CA LEU A 75 6.19 5.89 1.96
C LEU A 75 6.55 7.22 2.65
N ARG A 76 7.65 7.23 3.36
CA ARG A 76 8.11 8.35 4.20
C ARG A 76 9.28 9.04 3.55
N MET A 77 9.15 10.34 3.37
CA MET A 77 10.19 11.21 2.81
C MET A 77 10.53 12.30 3.81
N LEU A 78 11.80 12.66 3.90
CA LEU A 78 12.29 13.67 4.81
C LEU A 78 12.84 14.86 4.03
N LEU A 79 12.39 16.06 4.37
CA LEU A 79 13.00 17.32 3.94
C LEU A 79 14.09 17.71 4.92
N SER A 80 15.27 18.07 4.43
CA SER A 80 16.37 18.46 5.32
C SER A 80 17.24 19.55 4.70
N ALA A 81 17.78 20.44 5.53
CA ALA A 81 18.79 21.39 5.10
C ALA A 81 20.13 20.67 4.82
N HIS A 82 20.96 21.28 3.98
CA HIS A 82 22.31 20.78 3.70
C HIS A 82 23.14 20.63 4.99
N GLY A 83 23.73 19.45 5.21
CA GLY A 83 24.68 19.20 6.31
C GLY A 83 24.27 18.17 7.36
N ASP A 84 23.04 17.66 7.36
CA ASP A 84 22.53 16.74 8.39
C ASP A 84 22.88 15.25 8.14
N ARG A 85 24.08 14.95 7.60
CA ARG A 85 24.48 13.58 7.20
C ARG A 85 24.41 12.54 8.31
N THR A 86 24.70 12.88 9.54
CA THR A 86 24.64 11.95 10.69
C THR A 86 23.20 11.58 11.03
N THR A 87 22.28 12.54 10.93
CA THR A 87 20.84 12.35 11.14
C THR A 87 20.23 11.48 10.03
N LEU A 88 20.76 11.58 8.80
CA LEU A 88 20.31 10.80 7.65
C LEU A 88 20.48 9.28 7.87
N ILE A 89 21.60 8.84 8.42
CA ILE A 89 21.87 7.41 8.69
C ILE A 89 20.91 6.85 9.75
N GLN A 90 20.64 7.65 10.79
CA GLN A 90 19.67 7.26 11.83
C GLN A 90 18.24 7.18 11.28
N ALA A 91 17.88 8.08 10.37
CA ALA A 91 16.57 8.14 9.75
C ALA A 91 16.28 6.91 8.87
N ILE A 92 17.27 6.45 8.10
CA ILE A 92 17.14 5.23 7.28
C ILE A 92 16.84 4.04 8.18
N ASN A 93 17.56 3.90 9.29
CA ASN A 93 17.46 2.72 10.15
C ASN A 93 16.22 2.70 11.05
N ARG A 94 15.76 3.87 11.53
CA ARG A 94 14.67 3.97 12.52
C ARG A 94 13.30 4.21 11.92
N ALA A 95 13.19 5.11 10.95
CA ALA A 95 11.91 5.50 10.34
C ALA A 95 11.67 4.86 8.97
N GLU A 96 12.62 4.08 8.44
CA GLU A 96 12.57 3.52 7.08
C GLU A 96 12.21 4.60 6.06
N VAL A 97 12.96 5.70 6.08
CA VAL A 97 12.76 6.80 5.15
C VAL A 97 13.08 6.31 3.73
N TYR A 98 12.11 6.47 2.84
CA TYR A 98 12.25 6.07 1.45
C TYR A 98 13.22 6.97 0.69
N ARG A 99 13.14 8.28 0.90
CA ARG A 99 14.00 9.25 0.25
C ARG A 99 14.16 10.52 1.07
N PHE A 100 15.32 11.17 0.88
CA PHE A 100 15.61 12.50 1.41
C PHE A 100 15.54 13.53 0.29
N LEU A 101 15.00 14.70 0.61
CA LEU A 101 14.96 15.86 -0.26
C LEU A 101 15.68 17.01 0.44
N SER A 102 16.60 17.65 -0.26
CA SER A 102 17.36 18.77 0.29
C SER A 102 16.59 20.09 0.19
N LYS A 103 16.67 20.92 1.21
CA LYS A 103 16.27 22.34 1.15
C LYS A 103 17.51 23.21 0.87
N PRO A 104 17.52 24.10 -0.12
CA PRO A 104 16.50 24.27 -1.16
C PRO A 104 16.52 23.12 -2.16
N TRP A 105 15.37 22.85 -2.76
CA TRP A 105 15.20 21.78 -3.74
C TRP A 105 15.08 22.30 -5.17
N GLU A 106 15.38 21.42 -6.12
CA GLU A 106 15.00 21.58 -7.50
C GLU A 106 13.59 20.97 -7.72
N ASN A 107 12.70 21.69 -8.39
CA ASN A 107 11.30 21.27 -8.59
C ASN A 107 11.22 19.85 -9.19
N TYR A 108 12.04 19.57 -10.19
CA TYR A 108 12.09 18.27 -10.85
C TYR A 108 12.46 17.13 -9.87
N GLU A 109 13.35 17.38 -8.91
CA GLU A 109 13.75 16.36 -7.94
C GLU A 109 12.59 15.97 -7.03
N VAL A 110 11.82 16.96 -6.54
CA VAL A 110 10.65 16.72 -5.68
C VAL A 110 9.55 16.00 -6.46
N GLU A 111 9.22 16.47 -7.66
CA GLU A 111 8.20 15.85 -8.50
C GLU A 111 8.55 14.40 -8.84
N SER A 112 9.76 14.15 -9.32
CA SER A 112 10.24 12.82 -9.68
C SER A 112 10.29 11.87 -8.47
N ALA A 113 10.75 12.37 -7.31
CA ALA A 113 10.82 11.58 -6.09
C ALA A 113 9.43 11.18 -5.59
N LEU A 114 8.47 12.11 -5.59
CA LEU A 114 7.10 11.85 -5.16
C LEU A 114 6.37 10.94 -6.15
N GLN A 115 6.55 11.13 -7.46
CA GLN A 115 5.98 10.23 -8.45
C GLN A 115 6.48 8.80 -8.24
N ALA A 116 7.77 8.59 -8.10
CA ALA A 116 8.34 7.27 -7.84
C ALA A 116 7.82 6.64 -6.53
N ALA A 117 7.61 7.45 -5.49
CA ALA A 117 7.03 6.99 -4.24
C ALA A 117 5.56 6.56 -4.42
N VAL A 118 4.76 7.36 -5.13
CA VAL A 118 3.36 7.03 -5.42
C VAL A 118 3.27 5.75 -6.24
N ASP A 119 4.08 5.59 -7.27
CA ASP A 119 4.11 4.40 -8.11
C ASP A 119 4.45 3.14 -7.29
N LEU A 120 5.45 3.23 -6.41
CA LEU A 120 5.83 2.15 -5.51
C LEU A 120 4.71 1.79 -4.51
N TYR A 121 4.02 2.79 -3.97
CA TYR A 121 2.87 2.57 -3.09
C TYR A 121 1.74 1.84 -3.81
N GLN A 122 1.41 2.26 -5.03
CA GLN A 122 0.38 1.63 -5.84
C GLN A 122 0.74 0.19 -6.18
N LEU A 123 1.98 -0.05 -6.60
CA LEU A 123 2.49 -1.39 -6.92
C LEU A 123 2.42 -2.33 -5.71
N ARG A 124 2.83 -1.87 -4.52
CA ARG A 124 2.75 -2.66 -3.27
C ARG A 124 1.31 -3.01 -2.90
N ASN A 125 0.39 -2.06 -3.05
CA ASN A 125 -1.02 -2.30 -2.74
C ASN A 125 -1.67 -3.27 -3.74
N GLU A 126 -1.37 -3.14 -5.03
CA GLU A 126 -1.90 -4.07 -6.03
C GLU A 126 -1.34 -5.49 -5.84
N ASN A 127 -0.05 -5.63 -5.56
CA ASN A 127 0.54 -6.92 -5.22
C ASN A 127 -0.13 -7.56 -4.00
N ARG A 128 -0.40 -6.79 -2.95
CA ARG A 128 -1.11 -7.28 -1.76
C ARG A 128 -2.51 -7.77 -2.12
N ARG A 129 -3.26 -6.96 -2.86
CA ARG A 129 -4.61 -7.30 -3.33
C ARG A 129 -4.61 -8.59 -4.14
N LEU A 130 -3.67 -8.74 -5.09
CA LEU A 130 -3.55 -9.96 -5.89
C LEU A 130 -3.22 -11.19 -5.04
N LEU A 131 -2.33 -11.06 -4.06
CA LEU A 131 -2.02 -12.14 -3.12
C LEU A 131 -3.23 -12.54 -2.27
N GLU A 132 -4.04 -11.61 -1.82
CA GLU A 132 -5.29 -11.88 -1.09
C GLU A 132 -6.30 -12.61 -1.97
N LEU A 133 -6.45 -12.20 -3.24
CA LEU A 133 -7.31 -12.89 -4.20
C LEU A 133 -6.87 -14.33 -4.44
N VAL A 134 -5.57 -14.55 -4.68
CA VAL A 134 -5.01 -15.91 -4.89
C VAL A 134 -5.24 -16.78 -3.66
N ARG A 135 -4.98 -16.28 -2.45
CA ARG A 135 -5.24 -17.01 -1.20
C ARG A 135 -6.72 -17.34 -1.04
N GLY A 136 -7.61 -16.42 -1.36
CA GLY A 136 -9.05 -16.64 -1.32
C GLY A 136 -9.51 -17.74 -2.28
N GLN A 137 -9.00 -17.72 -3.52
CA GLN A 137 -9.28 -18.76 -4.52
C GLN A 137 -8.75 -20.13 -4.08
N GLN A 138 -7.54 -20.19 -3.55
CA GLN A 138 -6.92 -21.42 -3.07
C GLN A 138 -7.72 -22.03 -1.92
N HIS A 139 -8.16 -21.21 -0.98
CA HIS A 139 -9.02 -21.65 0.13
C HIS A 139 -10.38 -22.19 -0.36
N SER A 140 -10.96 -21.57 -1.39
CA SER A 140 -12.20 -22.05 -2.02
C SER A 140 -12.00 -23.40 -2.70
N LEU A 141 -10.91 -23.54 -3.47
CA LEU A 141 -10.57 -24.83 -4.14
C LEU A 141 -10.36 -25.95 -3.13
N ASP A 142 -9.64 -25.67 -2.03
CA ASP A 142 -9.42 -26.65 -0.97
C ASP A 142 -10.73 -27.07 -0.27
N ARG A 143 -11.69 -26.15 -0.15
CA ARG A 143 -13.03 -26.45 0.37
C ARG A 143 -13.78 -27.37 -0.57
N HIS A 144 -13.84 -27.03 -1.85
CA HIS A 144 -14.51 -27.87 -2.86
C HIS A 144 -13.87 -29.26 -2.96
N ARG A 145 -12.53 -29.34 -2.92
CA ARG A 145 -11.83 -30.62 -2.93
C ARG A 145 -12.18 -31.49 -1.73
N ARG A 146 -12.25 -30.89 -0.55
CA ARG A 146 -12.65 -31.62 0.67
C ARG A 146 -14.09 -32.12 0.59
N GLU A 147 -15.00 -31.31 0.05
CA GLU A 147 -16.39 -31.69 -0.12
C GLU A 147 -16.55 -32.83 -1.15
N LEU A 148 -15.82 -32.77 -2.27
CA LEU A 148 -15.80 -33.87 -3.26
C LEU A 148 -15.26 -35.17 -2.64
N LEU A 149 -14.20 -35.11 -1.86
CA LEU A 149 -13.67 -36.30 -1.17
C LEU A 149 -14.67 -36.88 -0.18
N ARG A 150 -15.38 -36.02 0.55
CA ARG A 150 -16.44 -36.44 1.47
C ARG A 150 -17.57 -37.13 0.73
N LEU A 151 -18.09 -36.53 -0.34
CA LEU A 151 -19.14 -37.10 -1.16
C LEU A 151 -18.70 -38.44 -1.78
N GLU A 152 -17.46 -38.54 -2.27
CA GLU A 152 -16.92 -39.79 -2.81
C GLU A 152 -16.80 -40.88 -1.74
N THR A 153 -16.57 -40.49 -0.46
CA THR A 153 -16.51 -41.42 0.67
C THR A 153 -17.92 -41.92 1.07
N GLU A 154 -18.89 -40.99 1.09
CA GLU A 154 -20.30 -41.31 1.42
C GLU A 154 -21.00 -42.04 0.29
N HIS A 155 -20.66 -41.77 -0.96
CA HIS A 155 -21.24 -42.35 -2.16
C HIS A 155 -20.15 -42.73 -3.17
N PRO A 156 -19.50 -43.89 -3.01
CA PRO A 156 -18.41 -44.33 -3.89
C PRO A 156 -18.87 -44.44 -5.35
N GLY A 157 -18.16 -43.72 -6.23
CA GLY A 157 -18.43 -43.68 -7.66
C GLY A 157 -19.26 -42.50 -8.16
N LEU A 158 -19.75 -41.61 -7.26
CA LEU A 158 -20.53 -40.42 -7.64
C LEU A 158 -19.74 -39.44 -8.53
N THR A 159 -18.44 -39.40 -8.37
CA THR A 159 -17.55 -38.50 -9.15
C THR A 159 -16.96 -39.18 -10.39
N ARG A 160 -17.22 -40.46 -10.60
CA ARG A 160 -16.75 -41.22 -11.78
C ARG A 160 -17.63 -40.94 -12.97
N VAL A 161 -17.17 -40.05 -13.83
CA VAL A 161 -17.81 -39.85 -15.14
C VAL A 161 -17.38 -40.99 -16.07
N ARG A 162 -18.31 -41.85 -16.47
CA ARG A 162 -18.07 -42.88 -17.51
C ARG A 162 -17.93 -42.18 -18.86
N ARG A 163 -16.86 -42.49 -19.56
CA ARG A 163 -16.61 -41.99 -20.90
C ARG A 163 -16.53 -43.16 -21.86
N ASP A 164 -17.01 -42.97 -23.09
CA ASP A 164 -16.82 -43.92 -24.17
C ASP A 164 -15.41 -43.91 -24.74
N ALA A 165 -15.16 -44.74 -25.76
CA ALA A 165 -13.87 -44.83 -26.43
C ALA A 165 -13.41 -43.51 -27.11
N ASP A 166 -14.35 -42.62 -27.42
CA ASP A 166 -14.14 -41.33 -28.07
C ASP A 166 -14.07 -40.17 -27.07
N GLY A 167 -14.18 -40.46 -25.76
CA GLY A 167 -14.06 -39.47 -24.66
C GLY A 167 -15.37 -38.74 -24.33
N ALA A 168 -16.49 -39.09 -24.97
CA ALA A 168 -17.79 -38.53 -24.66
C ALA A 168 -18.35 -39.06 -23.34
N VAL A 169 -19.06 -38.21 -22.59
CA VAL A 169 -19.68 -38.56 -21.32
C VAL A 169 -20.89 -39.43 -21.56
N LEU A 170 -20.88 -40.65 -21.03
CA LEU A 170 -22.04 -41.54 -21.03
C LEU A 170 -22.99 -41.10 -19.91
N LEU A 171 -24.11 -40.50 -20.27
CA LEU A 171 -25.24 -40.28 -19.37
C LEU A 171 -26.01 -41.59 -19.26
N GLU A 172 -26.13 -42.16 -18.05
CA GLU A 172 -27.08 -43.25 -17.82
C GLU A 172 -28.48 -42.66 -18.00
N GLY A 173 -29.17 -43.10 -19.07
CA GLY A 173 -30.57 -42.79 -19.24
C GLY A 173 -31.35 -43.50 -18.15
N ASP A 174 -32.25 -42.81 -17.47
CA ASP A 174 -33.29 -43.43 -16.67
C ASP A 174 -34.08 -44.35 -17.60
N ASP A 175 -33.93 -45.64 -17.38
CA ASP A 175 -34.89 -46.62 -17.93
C ASP A 175 -36.25 -46.34 -17.27
N LEU A 176 -37.02 -45.45 -17.90
CA LEU A 176 -38.45 -45.36 -17.66
C LEU A 176 -39.08 -46.51 -18.47
N ASP A 177 -39.04 -47.72 -17.92
CA ASP A 177 -39.89 -48.80 -18.34
C ASP A 177 -41.22 -48.76 -17.57
N ASP A 178 -42.32 -48.64 -18.36
CA ASP A 178 -43.74 -48.99 -18.18
C ASP A 178 -44.33 -49.13 -16.76
#